data_e670dab7d692bc7a41a6887bb1ddf77e
#
_entry.id   e670dab7d692bc7a41a6887bb1ddf77e
#
_cell.length_a   1.000
_cell.length_b   1.000
_cell.length_c   1.000
_cell.angle_alpha   90.00
_cell.angle_beta   90.00
_cell.angle_gamma   90.00
#
_symmetry.space_group_name_H-M   'P 1'
#
loop_
_entity.id
_entity.type
_entity.pdbx_description
1 polymer ?
#
loop_
_entity_poly.entity_id
_entity_poly.type
_entity_poly.pdbx_seq_one_letter_code
_entity_poly.pdbx_strand_id
1 'polypeptide(L)'
;MKPFMDQDFLLHSDVARRLYHKAAETMPILDYHCHISPKEIAEDRHFDNITSLWLGGDHYKWRFMRACGVEERFITGNAPDKEKFFKWAEVLGRAVGNPLYHWSHLELQRYFDYHGILNKDSAEQVWNLCNKKLADPSMSARSIIERSNV
;
A
#
# COMPACT_ATOMS: atom_id res chain seq x y z
N MET A 1 17.14 17.97 6.62
CA MET A 1 17.08 16.52 6.28
C MET A 1 15.90 16.36 5.34
N LYS A 2 16.04 15.67 4.19
CA LYS A 2 14.89 15.39 3.31
C LYS A 2 13.89 14.47 4.04
N PRO A 3 12.57 14.73 3.93
CA PRO A 3 11.58 13.80 4.44
C PRO A 3 11.66 12.45 3.70
N PHE A 4 11.23 11.38 4.36
CA PHE A 4 11.13 10.08 3.73
C PHE A 4 10.05 10.11 2.63
N MET A 5 10.42 9.69 1.42
CA MET A 5 9.54 9.68 0.25
C MET A 5 8.96 11.08 -0.10
N ASP A 6 9.85 12.07 -0.23
CA ASP A 6 9.48 13.37 -0.79
C ASP A 6 9.12 13.25 -2.29
N GLN A 7 8.68 14.37 -2.90
CA GLN A 7 8.32 14.41 -4.32
C GLN A 7 9.46 13.98 -5.28
N ASP A 8 10.71 14.04 -4.81
CA ASP A 8 11.90 13.65 -5.57
C ASP A 8 12.41 12.26 -5.16
N PHE A 9 11.61 11.46 -4.45
CA PHE A 9 12.01 10.12 -4.04
C PHE A 9 12.41 9.29 -5.29
N LEU A 10 13.59 8.66 -5.23
CA LEU A 10 14.25 7.95 -6.33
C LEU A 10 14.74 8.83 -7.50
N LEU A 11 14.53 10.13 -7.51
CA LEU A 11 15.04 11.03 -8.53
C LEU A 11 16.41 11.59 -8.09
N HIS A 12 17.49 10.89 -8.47
CA HIS A 12 18.84 11.17 -7.96
C HIS A 12 19.62 12.25 -8.72
N SER A 13 19.08 12.77 -9.83
CA SER A 13 19.75 13.81 -10.61
C SER A 13 18.80 14.92 -11.03
N ASP A 14 19.34 16.11 -11.36
CA ASP A 14 18.54 17.22 -11.88
C ASP A 14 17.86 16.86 -13.21
N VAL A 15 18.52 16.04 -14.03
CA VAL A 15 17.93 15.54 -15.27
C VAL A 15 16.74 14.64 -14.98
N ALA A 16 16.87 13.70 -14.04
CA ALA A 16 15.76 12.81 -13.65
C ALA A 16 14.57 13.60 -13.11
N ARG A 17 14.80 14.55 -12.21
CA ARG A 17 13.74 15.44 -11.67
C ARG A 17 13.06 16.24 -12.78
N ARG A 18 13.85 16.85 -13.69
CA ARG A 18 13.30 17.62 -14.79
C ARG A 18 12.47 16.77 -15.75
N LEU A 19 12.94 15.59 -16.11
CA LEU A 19 12.20 14.69 -17.02
C LEU A 19 10.91 14.18 -16.37
N TYR A 20 10.97 13.80 -15.11
CA TYR A 20 9.80 13.33 -14.39
C TYR A 20 8.75 14.44 -14.25
N HIS A 21 9.07 15.54 -13.58
CA HIS A 21 8.09 16.60 -13.28
C HIS A 21 7.57 17.36 -14.50
N LYS A 22 8.37 17.45 -15.58
CA LYS A 22 7.93 18.17 -16.80
C LYS A 22 7.20 17.29 -17.81
N ALA A 23 7.39 15.98 -17.77
CA ALA A 23 6.87 15.10 -18.80
C ALA A 23 6.18 13.84 -18.27
N ALA A 24 6.82 13.08 -17.37
CA ALA A 24 6.34 11.74 -17.01
C ALA A 24 5.22 11.78 -15.94
N GLU A 25 5.25 12.71 -15.00
CA GLU A 25 4.36 12.75 -13.83
C GLU A 25 2.87 12.78 -14.18
N THR A 26 2.51 13.42 -15.30
CA THR A 26 1.12 13.58 -15.72
C THR A 26 0.69 12.58 -16.80
N MET A 27 1.60 11.72 -17.25
CA MET A 27 1.26 10.72 -18.25
C MET A 27 0.38 9.61 -17.66
N PRO A 28 -0.61 9.10 -18.42
CA PRO A 28 -1.39 7.95 -17.99
C PRO A 28 -0.50 6.71 -17.86
N ILE A 29 -0.82 5.88 -16.89
CA ILE A 29 -0.11 4.64 -16.63
C ILE A 29 -0.80 3.50 -17.40
N LEU A 30 -0.04 2.76 -18.20
CA LEU A 30 -0.48 1.50 -18.77
C LEU A 30 0.02 0.38 -17.87
N ASP A 31 -0.81 -0.04 -16.93
CA ASP A 31 -0.50 -1.14 -16.02
C ASP A 31 -1.03 -2.47 -16.58
N TYR A 32 -0.14 -3.32 -17.03
CA TYR A 32 -0.46 -4.65 -17.56
C TYR A 32 -0.40 -5.75 -16.49
N HIS A 33 -0.08 -5.40 -15.26
CA HIS A 33 0.04 -6.35 -14.14
C HIS A 33 -0.30 -5.68 -12.81
N CYS A 34 -1.39 -6.07 -12.19
CA CYS A 34 -1.77 -5.62 -10.86
C CYS A 34 -2.21 -6.80 -9.97
N HIS A 35 -2.33 -6.56 -8.66
CA HIS A 35 -2.75 -7.57 -7.69
C HIS A 35 -4.22 -7.42 -7.26
N ILE A 36 -4.95 -6.48 -7.83
CA ILE A 36 -6.41 -6.41 -7.69
C ILE A 36 -7.00 -7.39 -8.70
N SER A 37 -7.86 -8.30 -8.26
CA SER A 37 -8.42 -9.30 -9.17
C SER A 37 -9.33 -8.65 -10.22
N PRO A 38 -9.38 -9.16 -11.46
CA PRO A 38 -10.32 -8.67 -12.47
C PRO A 38 -11.79 -8.68 -12.01
N LYS A 39 -12.16 -9.64 -11.16
CA LYS A 39 -13.50 -9.71 -10.56
C LYS A 39 -13.75 -8.52 -9.64
N GLU A 40 -12.82 -8.16 -8.78
CA GLU A 40 -12.94 -7.01 -7.89
C GLU A 40 -13.08 -5.70 -8.67
N ILE A 41 -12.36 -5.56 -9.78
CA ILE A 41 -12.49 -4.41 -10.69
C ILE A 41 -13.86 -4.40 -11.37
N ALA A 42 -14.30 -5.56 -11.90
CA ALA A 42 -15.58 -5.67 -12.61
C ALA A 42 -16.78 -5.39 -11.70
N GLU A 43 -16.73 -5.86 -10.47
CA GLU A 43 -17.78 -5.68 -9.45
C GLU A 43 -17.66 -4.34 -8.70
N ASP A 44 -16.61 -3.55 -8.96
CA ASP A 44 -16.28 -2.31 -8.26
C ASP A 44 -16.26 -2.48 -6.74
N ARG A 45 -15.51 -3.48 -6.29
CA ARG A 45 -15.50 -3.91 -4.90
C ARG A 45 -15.11 -2.77 -3.95
N HIS A 46 -15.86 -2.64 -2.86
CA HIS A 46 -15.46 -1.90 -1.67
C HIS A 46 -14.74 -2.83 -0.70
N PHE A 47 -13.65 -2.36 -0.10
CA PHE A 47 -12.85 -3.15 0.84
C PHE A 47 -13.29 -2.88 2.26
N ASP A 48 -13.58 -3.95 3.03
CA ASP A 48 -14.07 -3.85 4.40
C ASP A 48 -13.06 -3.19 5.35
N ASN A 49 -11.78 -3.37 5.07
CA ASN A 49 -10.68 -2.83 5.87
C ASN A 49 -9.35 -2.90 5.11
N ILE A 50 -8.31 -2.29 5.67
CA ILE A 50 -6.97 -2.26 5.06
C ILE A 50 -6.34 -3.65 4.92
N THR A 51 -6.68 -4.63 5.75
CA THR A 51 -6.21 -6.00 5.61
C THR A 51 -6.79 -6.65 4.36
N SER A 52 -8.09 -6.50 4.11
CA SER A 52 -8.74 -7.04 2.92
C SER A 52 -8.16 -6.42 1.63
N LEU A 53 -7.81 -5.12 1.66
CA LEU A 53 -7.14 -4.45 0.55
C LEU A 53 -5.70 -4.93 0.35
N TRP A 54 -4.91 -5.03 1.42
CA TRP A 54 -3.47 -5.26 1.34
C TRP A 54 -3.06 -6.71 1.38
N LEU A 55 -3.76 -7.53 2.14
CA LEU A 55 -3.42 -8.94 2.39
C LEU A 55 -4.42 -9.92 1.78
N GLY A 56 -5.50 -9.43 1.17
CA GLY A 56 -6.53 -10.30 0.59
C GLY A 56 -6.04 -11.13 -0.59
N GLY A 57 -5.08 -10.64 -1.38
CA GLY A 57 -4.58 -11.32 -2.58
C GLY A 57 -3.08 -11.18 -2.82
N ASP A 58 -2.36 -10.38 -2.04
CA ASP A 58 -0.96 -10.05 -2.32
C ASP A 58 0.01 -11.14 -1.79
N HIS A 59 0.33 -12.07 -2.67
CA HIS A 59 1.26 -13.16 -2.36
C HIS A 59 2.70 -12.70 -2.11
N TYR A 60 3.11 -11.48 -2.52
CA TYR A 60 4.41 -10.92 -2.16
C TYR A 60 4.48 -10.54 -0.69
N LYS A 61 3.42 -9.88 -0.17
CA LYS A 61 3.30 -9.58 1.25
C LYS A 61 3.25 -10.87 2.08
N TRP A 62 2.47 -11.87 1.66
CA TRP A 62 2.41 -13.18 2.33
C TRP A 62 3.77 -13.87 2.42
N ARG A 63 4.51 -13.88 1.30
CA ARG A 63 5.85 -14.48 1.24
C ARG A 63 6.82 -13.78 2.19
N PHE A 64 6.78 -12.45 2.23
CA PHE A 64 7.61 -11.68 3.13
C PHE A 64 7.27 -11.94 4.60
N MET A 65 5.99 -11.98 4.96
CA MET A 65 5.53 -12.33 6.32
C MET A 65 6.03 -13.72 6.73
N ARG A 66 5.94 -14.72 5.84
CA ARG A 66 6.48 -16.08 6.09
C ARG A 66 7.99 -16.06 6.31
N ALA A 67 8.72 -15.33 5.48
CA ALA A 67 10.17 -15.17 5.61
C ALA A 67 10.57 -14.50 6.95
N CYS A 68 9.70 -13.67 7.50
CA CYS A 68 9.85 -13.06 8.83
C CYS A 68 9.44 -13.98 10.00
N GLY A 69 8.94 -15.20 9.73
CA GLY A 69 8.52 -16.15 10.74
C GLY A 69 7.12 -15.90 11.31
N VAL A 70 6.27 -15.16 10.59
CA VAL A 70 4.87 -14.96 11.00
C VAL A 70 4.09 -16.26 10.80
N GLU A 71 3.32 -16.66 11.81
CA GLU A 71 2.48 -17.84 11.74
C GLU A 71 1.39 -17.71 10.64
N GLU A 72 1.11 -18.79 9.93
CA GLU A 72 0.19 -18.82 8.79
C GLU A 72 -1.22 -18.33 9.13
N ARG A 73 -1.67 -18.52 10.38
CA ARG A 73 -2.97 -18.00 10.82
C ARG A 73 -3.13 -16.49 10.68
N PHE A 74 -2.03 -15.73 10.75
CA PHE A 74 -1.99 -14.28 10.56
C PHE A 74 -1.73 -13.86 9.12
N ILE A 75 -1.54 -14.76 8.20
CA ILE A 75 -1.26 -14.51 6.78
C ILE A 75 -2.50 -14.82 5.96
N THR A 76 -2.74 -16.10 5.68
CA THR A 76 -3.89 -16.57 4.91
C THR A 76 -4.91 -17.34 5.76
N GLY A 77 -4.60 -17.62 7.03
CA GLY A 77 -5.47 -18.35 7.94
C GLY A 77 -6.58 -17.47 8.56
N ASN A 78 -7.11 -17.91 9.68
CA ASN A 78 -8.35 -17.42 10.28
C ASN A 78 -8.20 -16.39 11.40
N ALA A 79 -7.02 -15.81 11.59
CA ALA A 79 -6.86 -14.74 12.56
C ALA A 79 -7.71 -13.51 12.15
N PRO A 80 -8.21 -12.71 13.11
CA PRO A 80 -8.90 -11.46 12.83
C PRO A 80 -8.07 -10.52 11.94
N ASP A 81 -8.71 -9.80 11.03
CA ASP A 81 -8.04 -8.92 10.08
C ASP A 81 -7.17 -7.86 10.76
N LYS A 82 -7.61 -7.31 11.88
CA LYS A 82 -6.82 -6.35 12.67
C LYS A 82 -5.51 -6.98 13.14
N GLU A 83 -5.52 -8.22 13.60
CA GLU A 83 -4.33 -8.92 14.06
C GLU A 83 -3.35 -9.21 12.89
N LYS A 84 -3.90 -9.57 11.72
CA LYS A 84 -3.11 -9.73 10.49
C LYS A 84 -2.40 -8.44 10.10
N PHE A 85 -3.12 -7.32 10.11
CA PHE A 85 -2.55 -6.01 9.83
C PHE A 85 -1.44 -5.63 10.83
N PHE A 86 -1.65 -5.92 12.11
CA PHE A 86 -0.66 -5.64 13.14
C PHE A 86 0.62 -6.47 12.94
N LYS A 87 0.48 -7.72 12.52
CA LYS A 87 1.63 -8.55 12.15
C LYS A 87 2.36 -8.03 10.92
N TRP A 88 1.63 -7.52 9.92
CA TRP A 88 2.25 -6.82 8.79
C TRP A 88 3.03 -5.59 9.25
N ALA A 89 2.42 -4.72 10.04
CA ALA A 89 3.06 -3.51 10.57
C ALA A 89 4.32 -3.83 11.40
N GLU A 90 4.28 -4.90 12.21
CA GLU A 90 5.41 -5.36 13.02
C GLU A 90 6.62 -5.77 12.16
N VAL A 91 6.39 -6.48 11.05
CA VAL A 91 7.49 -6.99 10.23
C VAL A 91 7.92 -6.04 9.12
N LEU A 92 7.12 -5.04 8.78
CA LEU A 92 7.40 -4.13 7.66
C LEU A 92 8.74 -3.40 7.82
N GLY A 93 9.14 -3.07 9.04
CA GLY A 93 10.45 -2.46 9.31
C GLY A 93 11.65 -3.31 8.91
N ARG A 94 11.47 -4.62 8.73
CA ARG A 94 12.51 -5.54 8.22
C ARG A 94 12.62 -5.51 6.69
N ALA A 95 11.68 -4.87 6.02
CA ALA A 95 11.64 -4.73 4.57
C ALA A 95 12.41 -3.52 4.03
N VAL A 96 13.20 -2.82 4.86
CA VAL A 96 14.04 -1.70 4.40
C VAL A 96 14.97 -2.19 3.28
N GLY A 97 14.91 -1.50 2.12
CA GLY A 97 15.62 -1.93 0.89
C GLY A 97 14.81 -2.88 0.01
N ASN A 98 13.65 -3.36 0.44
CA ASN A 98 12.70 -4.11 -0.37
C ASN A 98 11.59 -3.16 -0.86
N PRO A 99 11.11 -3.27 -2.11
CA PRO A 99 10.03 -2.44 -2.64
C PRO A 99 8.76 -2.43 -1.78
N LEU A 100 8.42 -3.52 -1.10
CA LEU A 100 7.26 -3.59 -0.20
C LEU A 100 7.26 -2.50 0.88
N TYR A 101 8.44 -2.13 1.38
CA TYR A 101 8.57 -1.03 2.34
C TYR A 101 8.15 0.31 1.74
N HIS A 102 8.66 0.62 0.56
CA HIS A 102 8.35 1.86 -0.13
C HIS A 102 6.90 1.90 -0.62
N TRP A 103 6.42 0.82 -1.23
CA TRP A 103 5.06 0.74 -1.75
C TRP A 103 4.01 0.92 -0.65
N SER A 104 4.16 0.22 0.49
CA SER A 104 3.23 0.39 1.60
C SER A 104 3.16 1.82 2.10
N HIS A 105 4.31 2.50 2.23
CA HIS A 105 4.32 3.91 2.66
C HIS A 105 3.83 4.87 1.58
N LEU A 106 4.09 4.59 0.29
CA LEU A 106 3.58 5.38 -0.82
C LEU A 106 2.05 5.30 -0.90
N GLU A 107 1.50 4.10 -0.74
CA GLU A 107 0.05 3.90 -0.68
C GLU A 107 -0.57 4.64 0.52
N LEU A 108 0.06 4.57 1.69
CA LEU A 108 -0.39 5.33 2.86
C LEU A 108 -0.40 6.83 2.63
N GLN A 109 0.60 7.37 1.96
CA GLN A 109 0.65 8.80 1.62
C GLN A 109 -0.42 9.17 0.60
N ARG A 110 -0.52 8.45 -0.52
CA ARG A 110 -1.36 8.82 -1.65
C ARG A 110 -2.86 8.63 -1.40
N TYR A 111 -3.23 7.54 -0.74
CA TYR A 111 -4.64 7.19 -0.57
C TYR A 111 -5.17 7.51 0.82
N PHE A 112 -4.30 7.48 1.83
CA PHE A 112 -4.70 7.62 3.23
C PHE A 112 -4.19 8.90 3.90
N ASP A 113 -3.37 9.72 3.19
CA ASP A 113 -2.80 10.96 3.72
C ASP A 113 -2.04 10.74 5.04
N TYR A 114 -1.31 9.62 5.11
CA TYR A 114 -0.46 9.28 6.24
C TYR A 114 1.00 9.35 5.84
N HIS A 115 1.74 10.30 6.40
CA HIS A 115 3.14 10.59 6.07
C HIS A 115 4.14 10.03 7.10
N GLY A 116 3.65 9.31 8.10
CA GLY A 116 4.48 8.64 9.11
C GLY A 116 5.04 7.30 8.65
N ILE A 117 5.79 6.67 9.52
CA ILE A 117 6.30 5.32 9.32
C ILE A 117 5.33 4.32 9.94
N LEU A 118 4.91 3.32 9.16
CA LEU A 118 4.12 2.20 9.66
C LEU A 118 5.04 1.21 10.37
N ASN A 119 4.76 1.00 11.64
CA ASN A 119 5.44 0.05 12.50
C ASN A 119 4.48 -0.43 13.60
N LYS A 120 4.98 -1.22 14.54
CA LYS A 120 4.19 -1.73 15.66
C LYS A 120 3.51 -0.63 16.47
N ASP A 121 4.19 0.49 16.69
CA ASP A 121 3.69 1.57 17.57
C ASP A 121 2.63 2.42 16.88
N SER A 122 2.72 2.59 15.57
CA SER A 122 1.76 3.35 14.76
C SER A 122 0.60 2.51 14.20
N ALA A 123 0.65 1.18 14.34
CA ALA A 123 -0.32 0.26 13.72
C ALA A 123 -1.77 0.58 14.06
N GLU A 124 -2.09 0.87 15.33
CA GLU A 124 -3.46 1.20 15.76
C GLU A 124 -3.96 2.48 15.10
N GLN A 125 -3.14 3.52 15.08
CA GLN A 125 -3.47 4.79 14.44
C GLN A 125 -3.74 4.61 12.94
N VAL A 126 -2.85 3.89 12.26
CA VAL A 126 -2.96 3.66 10.81
C VAL A 126 -4.16 2.78 10.49
N TRP A 127 -4.43 1.73 11.28
CA TRP A 127 -5.62 0.90 11.13
C TRP A 127 -6.90 1.74 11.16
N ASN A 128 -7.05 2.58 12.18
CA ASN A 128 -8.24 3.41 12.34
C ASN A 128 -8.38 4.45 11.22
N LEU A 129 -7.26 5.10 10.84
CA LEU A 129 -7.25 6.08 9.76
C LEU A 129 -7.64 5.46 8.42
N CYS A 130 -7.02 4.34 8.05
CA CYS A 130 -7.27 3.68 6.77
C CYS A 130 -8.71 3.17 6.68
N ASN A 131 -9.21 2.53 7.71
CA ASN A 131 -10.56 1.98 7.69
C ASN A 131 -11.63 3.08 7.68
N LYS A 132 -11.39 4.21 8.35
CA LYS A 132 -12.26 5.38 8.22
C LYS A 132 -12.34 5.90 6.79
N LYS A 133 -11.21 5.93 6.07
CA LYS A 133 -11.18 6.36 4.65
C LYS A 133 -11.78 5.31 3.72
N LEU A 134 -11.54 4.03 3.94
CA LEU A 134 -12.12 2.94 3.14
C LEU A 134 -13.65 2.85 3.24
N ALA A 135 -14.23 3.40 4.30
CA ALA A 135 -15.69 3.53 4.42
C ALA A 135 -16.31 4.58 3.48
N ASP A 136 -15.48 5.44 2.84
CA ASP A 136 -15.95 6.42 1.87
C ASP A 136 -16.28 5.73 0.53
N PRO A 137 -17.45 6.01 -0.09
CA PRO A 137 -17.81 5.44 -1.40
C PRO A 137 -16.78 5.67 -2.51
N SER A 138 -15.95 6.71 -2.41
CA SER A 138 -14.88 7.00 -3.39
C SER A 138 -13.65 6.09 -3.25
N MET A 139 -13.67 5.11 -2.34
CA MET A 139 -12.57 4.16 -2.12
C MET A 139 -12.89 2.76 -2.61
N SER A 140 -13.60 2.66 -3.73
CA SER A 140 -13.81 1.40 -4.44
C SER A 140 -12.60 0.99 -5.30
N ALA A 141 -12.59 -0.25 -5.79
CA ALA A 141 -11.51 -0.77 -6.63
C ALA A 141 -11.29 0.09 -7.88
N ARG A 142 -12.35 0.48 -8.59
CA ARG A 142 -12.25 1.35 -9.78
C ARG A 142 -11.80 2.76 -9.41
N SER A 143 -12.37 3.33 -8.37
CA SER A 143 -12.00 4.69 -7.94
C SER A 143 -10.52 4.79 -7.54
N ILE A 144 -9.94 3.76 -6.91
CA ILE A 144 -8.51 3.71 -6.59
C ILE A 144 -7.67 3.67 -7.87
N ILE A 145 -8.06 2.85 -8.86
CA ILE A 145 -7.37 2.74 -10.16
C ILE A 145 -7.42 4.08 -10.91
N GLU A 146 -8.61 4.68 -11.06
CA GLU A 146 -8.79 5.97 -11.74
C GLU A 146 -7.97 7.09 -11.07
N ARG A 147 -7.96 7.14 -9.75
CA ARG A 147 -7.15 8.12 -8.99
C ARG A 147 -5.65 7.91 -9.15
N SER A 148 -5.24 6.73 -9.55
CA SER A 148 -3.83 6.40 -9.86
C SER A 148 -3.43 6.80 -11.28
N ASN A 149 -4.34 7.33 -12.08
CA ASN A 149 -4.15 7.65 -13.49
C ASN A 149 -3.76 6.43 -14.35
N VAL A 150 -4.37 5.27 -14.05
CA VAL A 150 -4.17 3.98 -14.74
C VAL A 150 -5.31 3.78 -15.74
#